data_c83fb8390b4bc483205aa1915ec0552e
#
_entry.id   c83fb8390b4bc483205aa1915ec0552e
#
_cell.length_a   1.000
_cell.length_b   1.000
_cell.length_c   1.000
_cell.angle_alpha   90.00
_cell.angle_beta   90.00
_cell.angle_gamma   90.00
#
_symmetry.space_group_name_H-M   'P 1'
#
loop_
_entity.id
_entity.type
_entity.pdbx_description
1 polymer ?
#
loop_
_entity_poly.entity_id
_entity_poly.type
_entity_poly.pdbx_seq_one_letter_code
_entity_poly.pdbx_strand_id
1 'polypeptide(L)'
;MRRWLKWLAVGLAGVWIGASILFALATDAQPLVVRSDAISPLAIAQARRLLAMHDPRRQQSGQISIVEIPASLIDKGTNYLAGRYLRGRGRFELTEAGGEFRITLPLPGERFLNLRAGIPPADGMPKIGDARLGSLPLPGRLLDYAIAGAVRFSGVDSEWQIASRALRALTFDRASQTVAVTYEWQPQILERARAVALAPDEISRLHHARLALVALFAHRVPGAPVSLAEILQATLPTSKDPRSDGRAMLLVLASHLAEMDLAALVPAARDWPRPRWVRIHLAGRHDLAQHFVVSAALAAWSGEPVADAIGLYKELNDARHGSGFSFIDLAADRAGTRFGDALAKRPARLIERLAGSLRDSDLLPPAHDLPEGLDAEAFRQRFSSPDSLPFKTLARDIENRLDALPLYR
;
A
#
# COMPACT_ATOMS: atom_id res chain seq x y z
N MET A 1 37.79 5.04 -47.48
CA MET A 1 37.49 4.48 -46.14
C MET A 1 37.71 5.43 -44.95
N ARG A 2 38.77 6.24 -44.89
CA ARG A 2 39.05 7.13 -43.72
C ARG A 2 38.12 8.36 -43.56
N ARG A 3 37.49 8.89 -44.61
CA ARG A 3 36.66 10.11 -44.54
C ARG A 3 35.27 9.89 -43.94
N TRP A 4 34.59 8.81 -44.27
CA TRP A 4 33.27 8.49 -43.71
C TRP A 4 33.33 8.11 -42.22
N LEU A 5 34.43 7.46 -41.78
CA LEU A 5 34.66 7.20 -40.35
C LEU A 5 34.79 8.50 -39.52
N LYS A 6 35.39 9.56 -40.09
CA LYS A 6 35.43 10.87 -39.43
C LYS A 6 34.05 11.51 -39.30
N TRP A 7 33.24 11.41 -40.36
CA TRP A 7 31.86 11.93 -40.29
C TRP A 7 30.97 11.13 -39.35
N LEU A 8 31.14 9.82 -39.26
CA LEU A 8 30.45 8.96 -38.30
C LEU A 8 30.87 9.30 -36.86
N ALA A 9 32.17 9.52 -36.62
CA ALA A 9 32.68 9.93 -35.31
C ALA A 9 32.14 11.32 -34.88
N VAL A 10 32.08 12.29 -35.81
CA VAL A 10 31.51 13.61 -35.57
C VAL A 10 29.99 13.51 -35.30
N GLY A 11 29.29 12.66 -36.06
CA GLY A 11 27.86 12.41 -35.82
C GLY A 11 27.60 11.78 -34.46
N LEU A 12 28.37 10.75 -34.05
CA LEU A 12 28.27 10.14 -32.73
C LEU A 12 28.61 11.13 -31.60
N ALA A 13 29.67 11.96 -31.78
CA ALA A 13 30.01 12.99 -30.82
C ALA A 13 28.89 14.03 -30.68
N GLY A 14 28.25 14.43 -31.77
CA GLY A 14 27.10 15.33 -31.77
C GLY A 14 25.88 14.73 -31.02
N VAL A 15 25.59 13.45 -31.24
CA VAL A 15 24.54 12.71 -30.51
C VAL A 15 24.85 12.65 -29.02
N TRP A 16 26.09 12.35 -28.66
CA TRP A 16 26.54 12.30 -27.27
C TRP A 16 26.44 13.64 -26.57
N ILE A 17 26.86 14.72 -27.21
CA ILE A 17 26.75 16.09 -26.68
C ILE A 17 25.27 16.45 -26.52
N GLY A 18 24.44 16.20 -27.53
CA GLY A 18 23.00 16.44 -27.47
C GLY A 18 22.31 15.67 -26.35
N ALA A 19 22.62 14.38 -26.19
CA ALA A 19 22.11 13.55 -25.11
C ALA A 19 22.57 14.05 -23.72
N SER A 20 23.82 14.47 -23.59
CA SER A 20 24.36 15.04 -22.35
C SER A 20 23.68 16.36 -21.97
N ILE A 21 23.42 17.22 -22.92
CA ILE A 21 22.69 18.47 -22.71
C ILE A 21 21.25 18.17 -22.29
N LEU A 22 20.55 17.26 -22.99
CA LEU A 22 19.19 16.85 -22.63
C LEU A 22 19.16 16.23 -21.24
N PHE A 23 20.11 15.38 -20.89
CA PHE A 23 20.21 14.79 -19.55
C PHE A 23 20.44 15.89 -18.50
N ALA A 24 21.33 16.83 -18.74
CA ALA A 24 21.60 17.94 -17.82
C ALA A 24 20.36 18.83 -17.61
N LEU A 25 19.56 19.09 -18.66
CA LEU A 25 18.35 19.86 -18.58
C LEU A 25 17.17 19.09 -17.96
N ALA A 26 17.13 17.77 -18.12
CA ALA A 26 16.06 16.91 -17.59
C ALA A 26 16.29 16.55 -16.12
N THR A 27 17.50 16.74 -15.57
CA THR A 27 17.84 16.31 -14.21
C THR A 27 18.33 17.48 -13.36
N ASP A 28 18.00 17.47 -12.08
CA ASP A 28 18.39 18.48 -11.11
C ASP A 28 19.34 17.92 -10.05
N ALA A 29 20.13 18.80 -9.41
CA ALA A 29 20.99 18.46 -8.27
C ALA A 29 20.20 18.38 -6.94
N GLN A 30 18.97 18.92 -6.91
CA GLN A 30 18.13 18.92 -5.72
C GLN A 30 16.77 18.29 -6.01
N PRO A 31 16.20 17.56 -5.03
CA PRO A 31 14.86 17.00 -5.16
C PRO A 31 13.81 18.10 -5.08
N LEU A 32 12.81 18.07 -5.94
CA LEU A 32 11.65 18.98 -5.91
C LEU A 32 10.72 18.65 -4.73
N VAL A 33 10.61 17.37 -4.38
CA VAL A 33 9.76 16.90 -3.29
C VAL A 33 10.62 16.22 -2.24
N VAL A 34 10.61 16.79 -1.01
CA VAL A 34 11.29 16.25 0.17
C VAL A 34 10.23 15.96 1.22
N ARG A 35 9.96 14.68 1.49
CA ARG A 35 9.01 14.26 2.52
C ARG A 35 9.16 12.77 2.88
N SER A 36 8.59 12.36 4.03
CA SER A 36 8.54 10.96 4.45
C SER A 36 7.42 10.19 3.74
N ASP A 37 7.50 8.86 3.77
CA ASP A 37 6.47 7.96 3.24
C ASP A 37 5.29 7.76 4.18
N ALA A 38 5.34 8.30 5.40
CA ALA A 38 4.33 8.07 6.42
C ALA A 38 2.93 8.52 5.98
N ILE A 39 1.97 7.64 6.13
CA ILE A 39 0.54 7.90 5.97
C ILE A 39 -0.04 8.16 7.35
N SER A 40 -0.82 9.23 7.51
CA SER A 40 -1.41 9.56 8.81
C SER A 40 -2.69 8.75 9.05
N PRO A 41 -3.00 8.39 10.31
CA PRO A 41 -4.30 7.78 10.68
C PRO A 41 -5.50 8.61 10.22
N LEU A 42 -5.36 9.93 10.20
CA LEU A 42 -6.40 10.83 9.69
C LEU A 42 -6.69 10.60 8.20
N ALA A 43 -5.67 10.35 7.38
CA ALA A 43 -5.86 10.03 5.95
C ALA A 43 -6.65 8.71 5.78
N ILE A 44 -6.37 7.69 6.60
CA ILE A 44 -7.15 6.45 6.63
C ILE A 44 -8.61 6.71 7.03
N ALA A 45 -8.83 7.52 8.08
CA ALA A 45 -10.18 7.89 8.51
C ALA A 45 -10.95 8.62 7.40
N GLN A 46 -10.32 9.56 6.72
CA GLN A 46 -10.92 10.29 5.59
C GLN A 46 -11.25 9.36 4.42
N ALA A 47 -10.33 8.48 4.04
CA ALA A 47 -10.54 7.51 2.96
C ALA A 47 -11.71 6.56 3.30
N ARG A 48 -11.76 6.02 4.52
CA ARG A 48 -12.89 5.18 4.97
C ARG A 48 -14.21 5.91 4.96
N ARG A 49 -14.25 7.17 5.39
CA ARG A 49 -15.48 7.98 5.36
C ARG A 49 -15.95 8.20 3.93
N LEU A 50 -15.07 8.54 2.99
CA LEU A 50 -15.40 8.68 1.58
C LEU A 50 -15.96 7.39 0.98
N LEU A 51 -15.33 6.25 1.24
CA LEU A 51 -15.80 4.93 0.80
C LEU A 51 -17.17 4.58 1.39
N ALA A 52 -17.43 4.92 2.67
CA ALA A 52 -18.70 4.65 3.31
C ALA A 52 -19.84 5.52 2.75
N MET A 53 -19.56 6.81 2.44
CA MET A 53 -20.54 7.72 1.84
C MET A 53 -20.87 7.34 0.39
N HIS A 54 -19.89 6.83 -0.35
CA HIS A 54 -20.01 6.44 -1.75
C HIS A 54 -19.95 4.93 -1.93
N ASP A 55 -20.59 4.14 -1.04
CA ASP A 55 -20.57 2.68 -1.11
C ASP A 55 -21.08 2.19 -2.47
N PRO A 56 -20.23 1.52 -3.26
CA PRO A 56 -20.61 1.02 -4.58
C PRO A 56 -21.83 0.09 -4.59
N ARG A 57 -22.09 -0.57 -3.46
CA ARG A 57 -23.23 -1.51 -3.31
C ARG A 57 -24.58 -0.81 -3.25
N ARG A 58 -24.60 0.49 -2.97
CA ARG A 58 -25.79 1.32 -2.84
C ARG A 58 -26.09 2.17 -4.05
N GLN A 59 -25.18 2.18 -5.04
CA GLN A 59 -25.31 2.98 -6.26
C GLN A 59 -26.01 2.19 -7.37
N GLN A 60 -26.87 2.86 -8.13
CA GLN A 60 -27.55 2.27 -9.28
C GLN A 60 -26.73 2.45 -10.55
N SER A 61 -26.78 1.48 -11.47
CA SER A 61 -26.11 1.59 -12.77
C SER A 61 -26.59 2.82 -13.53
N GLY A 62 -25.66 3.61 -14.08
CA GLY A 62 -25.93 4.86 -14.77
C GLY A 62 -26.17 6.06 -13.85
N GLN A 63 -26.14 5.88 -12.53
CA GLN A 63 -26.27 6.99 -11.58
C GLN A 63 -25.07 7.93 -11.68
N ILE A 64 -25.35 9.22 -11.85
CA ILE A 64 -24.31 10.26 -11.79
C ILE A 64 -24.12 10.65 -10.32
N SER A 65 -22.90 10.59 -9.86
CA SER A 65 -22.50 10.93 -8.50
C SER A 65 -21.32 11.89 -8.48
N ILE A 66 -21.27 12.74 -7.47
CA ILE A 66 -20.13 13.64 -7.23
C ILE A 66 -19.43 13.19 -5.94
N VAL A 67 -18.13 12.99 -6.03
CA VAL A 67 -17.29 12.73 -4.87
C VAL A 67 -16.34 13.91 -4.67
N GLU A 68 -16.38 14.52 -3.50
CA GLU A 68 -15.45 15.57 -3.11
C GLU A 68 -14.29 14.96 -2.32
N ILE A 69 -13.11 14.97 -2.92
CA ILE A 69 -11.90 14.37 -2.36
C ILE A 69 -11.03 15.48 -1.78
N PRO A 70 -10.68 15.48 -0.48
CA PRO A 70 -9.73 16.44 0.06
C PRO A 70 -8.40 16.41 -0.69
N ALA A 71 -7.89 17.56 -1.08
CA ALA A 71 -6.60 17.66 -1.77
C ALA A 71 -5.45 17.01 -0.96
N SER A 72 -5.52 17.10 0.36
CA SER A 72 -4.58 16.44 1.27
C SER A 72 -4.59 14.91 1.14
N LEU A 73 -5.73 14.30 0.83
CA LEU A 73 -5.83 12.85 0.62
C LEU A 73 -5.22 12.46 -0.73
N ILE A 74 -5.46 13.25 -1.78
CA ILE A 74 -4.82 13.05 -3.09
C ILE A 74 -3.30 13.20 -2.97
N ASP A 75 -2.84 14.21 -2.22
CA ASP A 75 -1.42 14.44 -1.93
C ASP A 75 -0.76 13.23 -1.25
N LYS A 76 -1.39 12.68 -0.21
CA LYS A 76 -0.90 11.46 0.46
C LYS A 76 -0.89 10.25 -0.48
N GLY A 77 -1.95 10.08 -1.27
CA GLY A 77 -2.04 9.03 -2.29
C GLY A 77 -0.94 9.16 -3.35
N THR A 78 -0.69 10.38 -3.83
CA THR A 78 0.37 10.68 -4.80
C THR A 78 1.75 10.30 -4.27
N ASN A 79 2.06 10.66 -3.02
CA ASN A 79 3.32 10.28 -2.39
C ASN A 79 3.45 8.76 -2.21
N TYR A 80 2.39 8.12 -1.75
CA TYR A 80 2.36 6.67 -1.60
C TYR A 80 2.62 5.94 -2.93
N LEU A 81 1.91 6.33 -4.00
CA LEU A 81 2.08 5.72 -5.32
C LEU A 81 3.47 5.98 -5.91
N ALA A 82 3.99 7.20 -5.77
CA ALA A 82 5.35 7.52 -6.20
C ALA A 82 6.41 6.70 -5.46
N GLY A 83 6.26 6.52 -4.15
CA GLY A 83 7.16 5.68 -3.34
C GLY A 83 7.05 4.20 -3.71
N ARG A 84 5.84 3.68 -3.82
CA ARG A 84 5.55 2.26 -4.04
C ARG A 84 5.97 1.76 -5.41
N TYR A 85 5.67 2.52 -6.47
CA TYR A 85 5.86 2.07 -7.85
C TYR A 85 7.06 2.68 -8.54
N LEU A 86 7.47 3.91 -8.16
CA LEU A 86 8.53 4.63 -8.83
C LEU A 86 9.79 4.82 -7.97
N ARG A 87 9.78 4.35 -6.71
CA ARG A 87 10.86 4.59 -5.72
C ARG A 87 11.17 6.07 -5.53
N GLY A 88 10.17 6.92 -5.75
CA GLY A 88 10.25 8.37 -5.73
C GLY A 88 9.45 9.00 -4.60
N ARG A 89 9.27 10.31 -4.69
CA ARG A 89 8.42 11.12 -3.82
C ARG A 89 7.42 11.89 -4.66
N GLY A 90 6.20 12.04 -4.15
CA GLY A 90 5.14 12.74 -4.86
C GLY A 90 4.47 13.79 -3.99
N ARG A 91 3.92 14.82 -4.62
CA ARG A 91 3.11 15.87 -4.02
C ARG A 91 1.99 16.25 -4.96
N PHE A 92 0.84 16.58 -4.39
CA PHE A 92 -0.27 17.19 -5.10
C PHE A 92 -0.67 18.49 -4.44
N GLU A 93 -0.85 19.53 -5.22
CA GLU A 93 -1.27 20.85 -4.75
C GLU A 93 -2.34 21.43 -5.67
N LEU A 94 -3.27 22.22 -5.10
CA LEU A 94 -4.24 23.02 -5.87
C LEU A 94 -3.60 24.34 -6.28
N THR A 95 -3.71 24.67 -7.57
CA THR A 95 -3.24 25.90 -8.18
C THR A 95 -4.42 26.72 -8.73
N GLU A 96 -4.16 27.90 -9.26
CA GLU A 96 -5.19 28.70 -9.95
C GLU A 96 -5.69 28.04 -11.24
N ALA A 97 -4.82 27.26 -11.88
CA ALA A 97 -5.12 26.57 -13.13
C ALA A 97 -5.75 25.17 -12.93
N GLY A 98 -5.88 24.69 -11.69
CA GLY A 98 -6.39 23.35 -11.39
C GLY A 98 -5.54 22.61 -10.37
N GLY A 99 -5.21 21.32 -10.61
CA GLY A 99 -4.31 20.54 -9.78
C GLY A 99 -2.90 20.45 -10.39
N GLU A 100 -1.87 20.38 -9.56
CA GLU A 100 -0.49 20.14 -9.97
C GLU A 100 0.10 18.93 -9.24
N PHE A 101 0.60 17.96 -10.01
CA PHE A 101 1.40 16.86 -9.50
C PHE A 101 2.88 17.18 -9.63
N ARG A 102 3.63 16.91 -8.56
CA ARG A 102 5.09 16.99 -8.53
C ARG A 102 5.64 15.64 -8.12
N ILE A 103 6.57 15.11 -8.91
CA ILE A 103 7.19 13.82 -8.65
C ILE A 103 8.71 13.98 -8.74
N THR A 104 9.42 13.46 -7.74
CA THR A 104 10.88 13.39 -7.72
C THR A 104 11.31 11.92 -7.71
N LEU A 105 12.14 11.54 -8.67
CA LEU A 105 12.78 10.22 -8.75
C LEU A 105 14.29 10.37 -8.51
N PRO A 106 14.88 9.64 -7.55
CA PRO A 106 16.32 9.62 -7.38
C PRO A 106 16.99 8.88 -8.53
N LEU A 107 18.10 9.42 -9.02
CA LEU A 107 18.95 8.82 -10.03
C LEU A 107 20.35 8.52 -9.44
N PRO A 108 21.15 7.63 -10.07
CA PRO A 108 22.54 7.44 -9.69
C PRO A 108 23.32 8.77 -9.78
N GLY A 109 24.32 8.96 -8.89
CA GLY A 109 25.19 10.14 -8.89
C GLY A 109 24.55 11.38 -8.28
N GLU A 110 23.66 11.21 -7.27
CA GLU A 110 23.02 12.31 -6.52
C GLU A 110 22.25 13.30 -7.42
N ARG A 111 21.68 12.79 -8.49
CA ARG A 111 20.81 13.53 -9.41
C ARG A 111 19.35 13.12 -9.19
N PHE A 112 18.45 14.01 -9.57
CA PHE A 112 17.01 13.80 -9.44
C PHE A 112 16.30 14.10 -10.76
N LEU A 113 15.35 13.25 -11.10
CA LEU A 113 14.39 13.51 -12.15
C LEU A 113 13.15 14.14 -11.51
N ASN A 114 12.95 15.43 -11.75
CA ASN A 114 11.83 16.19 -11.20
C ASN A 114 10.78 16.43 -12.28
N LEU A 115 9.60 15.86 -12.11
CA LEU A 115 8.45 16.06 -12.99
C LEU A 115 7.42 16.98 -12.31
N ARG A 116 6.93 17.97 -13.04
CA ARG A 116 5.73 18.76 -12.73
C ARG A 116 4.71 18.54 -13.82
N ALA A 117 3.45 18.34 -13.46
CA ALA A 117 2.36 18.17 -14.42
C ALA A 117 1.09 18.83 -13.88
N GLY A 118 0.60 19.83 -14.59
CA GLY A 118 -0.66 20.50 -14.30
C GLY A 118 -1.85 19.76 -14.92
N ILE A 119 -2.96 19.68 -14.19
CA ILE A 119 -4.22 19.13 -14.66
C ILE A 119 -5.29 20.22 -14.53
N PRO A 120 -5.76 20.81 -15.63
CA PRO A 120 -6.85 21.77 -15.61
C PRO A 120 -8.20 21.09 -15.31
N PRO A 121 -9.23 21.86 -14.90
CA PRO A 121 -10.60 21.38 -14.89
C PRO A 121 -11.00 20.83 -16.27
N ALA A 122 -11.83 19.79 -16.27
CA ALA A 122 -12.21 19.13 -17.51
C ALA A 122 -13.64 18.56 -17.43
N ASP A 123 -14.31 18.59 -18.57
CA ASP A 123 -15.53 17.82 -18.81
C ASP A 123 -15.12 16.49 -19.45
N GLY A 124 -15.18 15.42 -18.66
CA GLY A 124 -14.69 14.10 -19.01
C GLY A 124 -13.25 13.84 -18.56
N MET A 125 -12.52 13.02 -19.32
CA MET A 125 -11.14 12.64 -18.96
C MET A 125 -10.19 13.83 -19.06
N PRO A 126 -9.53 14.22 -17.95
CA PRO A 126 -8.62 15.36 -17.97
C PRO A 126 -7.38 15.06 -18.83
N LYS A 127 -6.89 16.10 -19.49
CA LYS A 127 -5.63 16.08 -20.21
C LYS A 127 -4.57 16.81 -19.42
N ILE A 128 -3.32 16.38 -19.58
CA ILE A 128 -2.21 17.08 -18.96
C ILE A 128 -2.02 18.40 -19.68
N GLY A 129 -2.06 19.48 -18.93
CA GLY A 129 -1.78 20.83 -19.39
C GLY A 129 -0.27 21.09 -19.50
N ASP A 130 0.22 22.03 -18.72
CA ASP A 130 1.64 22.34 -18.65
C ASP A 130 2.41 21.24 -17.89
N ALA A 131 3.51 20.79 -18.49
CA ALA A 131 4.40 19.84 -17.85
C ALA A 131 5.87 20.24 -18.00
N ARG A 132 6.70 19.87 -17.04
CA ARG A 132 8.14 20.11 -17.05
C ARG A 132 8.89 18.92 -16.47
N LEU A 133 10.02 18.57 -17.09
CA LEU A 133 10.97 17.59 -16.61
C LEU A 133 12.31 18.27 -16.35
N GLY A 134 12.64 18.49 -15.08
CA GLY A 134 13.71 19.42 -14.71
C GLY A 134 13.43 20.82 -15.23
N SER A 135 14.31 21.37 -16.06
CA SER A 135 14.13 22.64 -16.75
C SER A 135 13.46 22.51 -18.14
N LEU A 136 13.28 21.29 -18.67
CA LEU A 136 12.69 21.05 -19.98
C LEU A 136 11.17 21.20 -19.95
N PRO A 137 10.56 22.10 -20.73
CA PRO A 137 9.12 22.11 -20.95
C PRO A 137 8.74 20.86 -21.76
N LEU A 138 7.71 20.15 -21.29
CA LEU A 138 7.15 18.99 -21.99
C LEU A 138 5.74 19.33 -22.46
N PRO A 139 5.42 19.12 -23.74
CA PRO A 139 4.04 19.15 -24.19
C PRO A 139 3.21 18.10 -23.41
N GLY A 140 2.09 18.52 -22.80
CA GLY A 140 1.24 17.61 -22.01
C GLY A 140 0.84 16.33 -22.78
N ARG A 141 0.62 16.47 -24.10
CA ARG A 141 0.35 15.33 -25.00
C ARG A 141 1.40 14.22 -24.96
N LEU A 142 2.68 14.54 -24.72
CA LEU A 142 3.72 13.52 -24.60
C LEU A 142 3.53 12.68 -23.33
N LEU A 143 3.13 13.31 -22.24
CA LEU A 143 2.79 12.60 -21.01
C LEU A 143 1.50 11.80 -21.16
N ASP A 144 0.48 12.32 -21.83
CA ASP A 144 -0.74 11.59 -22.15
C ASP A 144 -0.42 10.32 -22.97
N TYR A 145 0.45 10.40 -23.96
CA TYR A 145 0.91 9.24 -24.73
C TYR A 145 1.74 8.26 -23.87
N ALA A 146 2.60 8.78 -22.99
CA ALA A 146 3.38 7.94 -22.08
C ALA A 146 2.47 7.19 -21.09
N ILE A 147 1.47 7.85 -20.56
CA ILE A 147 0.45 7.23 -19.68
C ILE A 147 -0.34 6.17 -20.45
N ALA A 148 -0.85 6.49 -21.64
CA ALA A 148 -1.56 5.54 -22.48
C ALA A 148 -0.70 4.32 -22.84
N GLY A 149 0.58 4.53 -23.15
CA GLY A 149 1.54 3.47 -23.38
C GLY A 149 1.77 2.61 -22.15
N ALA A 150 1.94 3.21 -20.98
CA ALA A 150 2.12 2.50 -19.71
C ALA A 150 0.87 1.67 -19.34
N VAL A 151 -0.33 2.22 -19.52
CA VAL A 151 -1.62 1.52 -19.33
C VAL A 151 -1.71 0.31 -20.25
N ARG A 152 -1.39 0.49 -21.52
CA ARG A 152 -1.42 -0.60 -22.50
C ARG A 152 -0.39 -1.69 -22.20
N PHE A 153 0.82 -1.31 -21.79
CA PHE A 153 1.87 -2.24 -21.41
C PHE A 153 1.55 -3.01 -20.13
N SER A 154 0.83 -2.40 -19.18
CA SER A 154 0.41 -3.03 -17.94
C SER A 154 -0.78 -4.00 -18.11
N GLY A 155 -1.40 -4.07 -19.29
CA GLY A 155 -2.51 -4.98 -19.58
C GLY A 155 -3.85 -4.56 -18.96
N VAL A 156 -3.98 -3.31 -18.44
CA VAL A 156 -5.21 -2.77 -17.85
C VAL A 156 -5.94 -1.78 -18.77
N ASP A 157 -5.74 -1.89 -20.08
CA ASP A 157 -6.30 -0.96 -21.07
C ASP A 157 -7.84 -0.96 -21.06
N SER A 158 -8.46 -2.14 -20.93
CA SER A 158 -9.92 -2.26 -20.88
C SER A 158 -10.52 -1.58 -19.65
N GLU A 159 -9.89 -1.70 -18.49
CA GLU A 159 -10.29 -1.08 -17.22
C GLU A 159 -10.13 0.44 -17.28
N TRP A 160 -9.02 0.89 -17.86
CA TRP A 160 -8.77 2.30 -18.09
C TRP A 160 -9.84 2.93 -19.01
N GLN A 161 -10.22 2.24 -20.09
CA GLN A 161 -11.26 2.72 -20.99
C GLN A 161 -12.62 2.83 -20.30
N ILE A 162 -12.98 1.88 -19.44
CA ILE A 162 -14.23 1.92 -18.67
C ILE A 162 -14.18 3.08 -17.68
N ALA A 163 -13.10 3.20 -16.91
CA ALA A 163 -12.93 4.27 -15.92
C ALA A 163 -12.95 5.66 -16.59
N SER A 164 -12.29 5.80 -17.76
CA SER A 164 -12.25 7.07 -18.48
C SER A 164 -13.61 7.47 -19.05
N ARG A 165 -14.44 6.52 -19.47
CA ARG A 165 -15.81 6.77 -19.92
C ARG A 165 -16.76 7.10 -18.78
N ALA A 166 -16.51 6.55 -17.60
CA ALA A 166 -17.31 6.83 -16.42
C ALA A 166 -17.06 8.22 -15.85
N LEU A 167 -15.88 8.78 -16.04
CA LEU A 167 -15.53 10.13 -15.57
C LEU A 167 -16.25 11.18 -16.44
N ARG A 168 -17.07 12.01 -15.80
CA ARG A 168 -17.89 13.04 -16.44
C ARG A 168 -17.33 14.43 -16.29
N ALA A 169 -16.77 14.77 -15.12
CA ALA A 169 -16.12 16.05 -14.91
C ALA A 169 -15.10 15.96 -13.77
N LEU A 170 -14.11 16.83 -13.83
CA LEU A 170 -13.11 17.05 -12.79
C LEU A 170 -13.03 18.56 -12.52
N THR A 171 -13.30 18.98 -11.29
CA THR A 171 -13.22 20.38 -10.86
C THR A 171 -12.40 20.52 -9.58
N PHE A 172 -11.85 21.70 -9.36
CA PHE A 172 -10.95 22.00 -8.26
C PHE A 172 -11.48 23.20 -7.48
N ASP A 173 -11.64 23.03 -6.17
CA ASP A 173 -12.03 24.12 -5.27
C ASP A 173 -10.89 24.41 -4.28
N ARG A 174 -10.26 25.57 -4.45
CA ARG A 174 -9.18 26.03 -3.56
C ARG A 174 -9.69 26.53 -2.22
N ALA A 175 -10.92 27.04 -2.16
CA ALA A 175 -11.47 27.56 -0.92
C ALA A 175 -11.76 26.43 0.06
N SER A 176 -12.37 25.34 -0.41
CA SER A 176 -12.64 24.13 0.40
C SER A 176 -11.48 23.15 0.40
N GLN A 177 -10.41 23.37 -0.38
CA GLN A 177 -9.29 22.43 -0.56
C GLN A 177 -9.73 21.03 -1.01
N THR A 178 -10.69 20.98 -1.95
CA THR A 178 -11.26 19.74 -2.49
C THR A 178 -11.12 19.64 -4.01
N VAL A 179 -11.12 18.40 -4.47
CA VAL A 179 -11.24 18.03 -5.88
C VAL A 179 -12.56 17.29 -6.04
N ALA A 180 -13.48 17.83 -6.83
CA ALA A 180 -14.75 17.20 -7.10
C ALA A 180 -14.65 16.37 -8.39
N VAL A 181 -14.95 15.08 -8.27
CA VAL A 181 -14.99 14.11 -9.35
C VAL A 181 -16.43 13.73 -9.61
N THR A 182 -16.96 14.13 -10.77
CA THR A 182 -18.29 13.70 -11.23
C THR A 182 -18.12 12.46 -12.09
N TYR A 183 -18.82 11.38 -11.72
CA TYR A 183 -18.73 10.12 -12.45
C TYR A 183 -20.10 9.46 -12.60
N GLU A 184 -20.23 8.65 -13.64
CA GLU A 184 -21.37 7.79 -13.86
C GLU A 184 -21.04 6.39 -13.34
N TRP A 185 -21.82 5.90 -12.39
CA TRP A 185 -21.58 4.59 -11.80
C TRP A 185 -21.87 3.46 -12.78
N GLN A 186 -20.87 2.63 -12.99
CA GLN A 186 -20.96 1.40 -13.80
C GLN A 186 -20.50 0.21 -12.97
N PRO A 187 -21.37 -0.76 -12.67
CA PRO A 187 -21.01 -1.94 -11.84
C PRO A 187 -19.81 -2.71 -12.37
N GLN A 188 -19.61 -2.74 -13.69
CA GLN A 188 -18.46 -3.38 -14.32
C GLN A 188 -17.11 -2.83 -13.86
N ILE A 189 -17.05 -1.58 -13.40
CA ILE A 189 -15.82 -0.98 -12.86
C ILE A 189 -15.35 -1.77 -11.64
N LEU A 190 -16.27 -2.07 -10.72
CA LEU A 190 -15.93 -2.80 -9.50
C LEU A 190 -15.57 -4.26 -9.79
N GLU A 191 -16.31 -4.91 -10.68
CA GLU A 191 -16.04 -6.30 -11.09
C GLU A 191 -14.68 -6.42 -11.76
N ARG A 192 -14.35 -5.50 -12.66
CA ARG A 192 -13.05 -5.50 -13.34
C ARG A 192 -11.91 -5.09 -12.42
N ALA A 193 -12.10 -4.09 -11.54
CA ALA A 193 -11.10 -3.74 -10.55
C ALA A 193 -10.74 -4.93 -9.65
N ARG A 194 -11.75 -5.75 -9.28
CA ARG A 194 -11.52 -7.01 -8.56
C ARG A 194 -10.77 -8.04 -9.42
N ALA A 195 -11.13 -8.18 -10.68
CA ALA A 195 -10.47 -9.12 -11.60
C ALA A 195 -8.99 -8.75 -11.84
N VAL A 196 -8.65 -7.46 -11.91
CA VAL A 196 -7.25 -7.01 -12.02
C VAL A 196 -6.49 -7.19 -10.70
N ALA A 197 -7.15 -6.90 -9.58
CA ALA A 197 -6.54 -7.05 -8.25
C ALA A 197 -6.28 -8.54 -7.90
N LEU A 198 -7.07 -9.46 -8.47
CA LEU A 198 -7.01 -10.90 -8.22
C LEU A 198 -6.92 -11.64 -9.57
N ALA A 199 -5.75 -11.59 -10.18
CA ALA A 199 -5.46 -12.35 -11.40
C ALA A 199 -5.66 -13.87 -11.18
N PRO A 200 -5.94 -14.65 -12.23
CA PRO A 200 -6.23 -16.10 -12.09
C PRO A 200 -5.15 -16.88 -11.34
N ASP A 201 -3.88 -16.50 -11.49
CA ASP A 201 -2.76 -17.09 -10.77
C ASP A 201 -2.80 -16.74 -9.28
N GLU A 202 -3.20 -15.52 -8.91
CA GLU A 202 -3.40 -15.13 -7.50
C GLU A 202 -4.56 -15.90 -6.87
N ILE A 203 -5.68 -16.09 -7.60
CA ILE A 203 -6.81 -16.91 -7.13
C ILE A 203 -6.35 -18.35 -6.89
N SER A 204 -5.55 -18.92 -7.81
CA SER A 204 -4.97 -20.25 -7.66
C SER A 204 -4.05 -20.34 -6.42
N ARG A 205 -3.21 -19.33 -6.17
CA ARG A 205 -2.34 -19.27 -4.97
C ARG A 205 -3.17 -19.18 -3.68
N LEU A 206 -4.22 -18.38 -3.65
CA LEU A 206 -5.14 -18.29 -2.50
C LEU A 206 -5.83 -19.65 -2.24
N HIS A 207 -6.23 -20.35 -3.29
CA HIS A 207 -6.80 -21.68 -3.16
C HIS A 207 -5.78 -22.69 -2.58
N HIS A 208 -4.55 -22.71 -3.10
CA HIS A 208 -3.48 -23.55 -2.55
C HIS A 208 -3.16 -23.21 -1.10
N ALA A 209 -3.09 -21.94 -0.74
CA ALA A 209 -2.90 -21.50 0.64
C ALA A 209 -4.04 -21.99 1.56
N ARG A 210 -5.29 -21.92 1.07
CA ARG A 210 -6.45 -22.44 1.79
C ARG A 210 -6.34 -23.95 2.02
N LEU A 211 -5.98 -24.72 0.98
CA LEU A 211 -5.79 -26.15 1.09
C LEU A 211 -4.66 -26.53 2.04
N ALA A 212 -3.56 -25.75 2.06
CA ALA A 212 -2.47 -25.96 2.99
C ALA A 212 -2.93 -25.82 4.46
N LEU A 213 -3.76 -24.79 4.79
CA LEU A 213 -4.34 -24.67 6.13
C LEU A 213 -5.32 -25.80 6.45
N VAL A 214 -6.14 -26.23 5.47
CA VAL A 214 -7.04 -27.38 5.64
C VAL A 214 -6.23 -28.62 6.01
N ALA A 215 -5.15 -28.92 5.28
CA ALA A 215 -4.27 -30.05 5.53
C ALA A 215 -3.57 -29.94 6.90
N LEU A 216 -3.04 -28.76 7.23
CA LEU A 216 -2.35 -28.51 8.50
C LEU A 216 -3.26 -28.75 9.71
N PHE A 217 -4.55 -28.39 9.62
CA PHE A 217 -5.50 -28.52 10.72
C PHE A 217 -6.34 -29.79 10.67
N ALA A 218 -6.19 -30.65 9.64
CA ALA A 218 -7.04 -31.84 9.43
C ALA A 218 -7.10 -32.77 10.63
N HIS A 219 -5.97 -32.96 11.31
CA HIS A 219 -5.84 -33.88 12.44
C HIS A 219 -5.86 -33.20 13.81
N ARG A 220 -6.06 -31.88 13.86
CA ARG A 220 -6.16 -31.13 15.11
C ARG A 220 -7.55 -31.28 15.74
N VAL A 221 -7.59 -31.33 17.05
CA VAL A 221 -8.85 -31.26 17.79
C VAL A 221 -9.46 -29.88 17.59
N PRO A 222 -10.78 -29.76 17.33
CA PRO A 222 -11.43 -28.46 17.23
C PRO A 222 -11.17 -27.62 18.49
N GLY A 223 -10.75 -26.37 18.30
CA GLY A 223 -10.40 -25.48 19.40
C GLY A 223 -9.02 -25.68 20.01
N ALA A 224 -8.23 -26.63 19.50
CA ALA A 224 -6.85 -26.82 20.00
C ALA A 224 -6.02 -25.54 19.79
N PRO A 225 -5.18 -25.18 20.77
CA PRO A 225 -4.26 -24.06 20.61
C PRO A 225 -3.17 -24.41 19.59
N VAL A 226 -2.89 -23.48 18.68
CA VAL A 226 -1.81 -23.60 17.67
C VAL A 226 -1.04 -22.28 17.65
N SER A 227 0.29 -22.37 17.76
CA SER A 227 1.14 -21.18 17.70
C SER A 227 1.18 -20.63 16.27
N LEU A 228 1.17 -19.31 16.16
CA LEU A 228 1.36 -18.63 14.87
C LEU A 228 2.73 -18.98 14.24
N ALA A 229 3.77 -19.09 15.07
CA ALA A 229 5.10 -19.48 14.62
C ALA A 229 5.08 -20.86 13.96
N GLU A 230 4.37 -21.85 14.55
CA GLU A 230 4.20 -23.19 13.96
C GLU A 230 3.56 -23.13 12.59
N ILE A 231 2.50 -22.31 12.41
CA ILE A 231 1.79 -22.18 11.13
C ILE A 231 2.70 -21.57 10.06
N LEU A 232 3.36 -20.46 10.39
CA LEU A 232 4.25 -19.77 9.46
C LEU A 232 5.43 -20.65 9.05
N GLN A 233 6.01 -21.39 9.99
CA GLN A 233 7.09 -22.33 9.74
C GLN A 233 6.66 -23.51 8.86
N ALA A 234 5.45 -24.03 9.05
CA ALA A 234 4.93 -25.15 8.29
C ALA A 234 4.53 -24.78 6.84
N THR A 235 4.16 -23.54 6.59
CA THR A 235 3.53 -23.15 5.33
C THR A 235 4.43 -22.33 4.38
N LEU A 236 5.33 -21.50 4.90
CA LEU A 236 6.10 -20.57 4.08
C LEU A 236 7.42 -21.16 3.51
N PRO A 237 8.23 -21.96 4.24
CA PRO A 237 9.51 -22.46 3.72
C PRO A 237 9.40 -23.39 2.51
N THR A 238 8.26 -24.04 2.30
CA THR A 238 8.04 -25.02 1.22
C THR A 238 7.72 -24.39 -0.12
N SER A 239 7.53 -23.07 -0.18
CA SER A 239 7.11 -22.35 -1.38
C SER A 239 8.25 -22.17 -2.40
N LYS A 240 7.95 -22.36 -3.70
CA LYS A 240 8.84 -22.05 -4.82
C LYS A 240 8.85 -20.56 -5.17
N ASP A 241 7.77 -19.84 -4.88
CA ASP A 241 7.66 -18.40 -5.00
C ASP A 241 7.21 -17.80 -3.64
N PRO A 242 8.16 -17.67 -2.69
CA PRO A 242 7.82 -17.27 -1.33
C PRO A 242 7.11 -15.94 -1.22
N ARG A 243 7.37 -15.01 -2.15
CA ARG A 243 6.71 -13.69 -2.14
C ARG A 243 5.21 -13.83 -2.43
N SER A 244 4.85 -14.44 -3.54
CA SER A 244 3.46 -14.51 -4.00
C SER A 244 2.66 -15.51 -3.18
N ASP A 245 3.23 -16.70 -2.90
CA ASP A 245 2.56 -17.72 -2.10
C ASP A 245 2.44 -17.31 -0.64
N GLY A 246 3.48 -16.67 -0.09
CA GLY A 246 3.44 -16.14 1.27
C GLY A 246 2.42 -15.01 1.43
N ARG A 247 2.31 -14.12 0.44
CA ARG A 247 1.27 -13.07 0.40
C ARG A 247 -0.13 -13.67 0.40
N ALA A 248 -0.35 -14.72 -0.42
CA ALA A 248 -1.61 -15.45 -0.46
C ALA A 248 -1.90 -16.14 0.88
N MET A 249 -0.91 -16.79 1.49
CA MET A 249 -1.04 -17.42 2.80
C MET A 249 -1.43 -16.43 3.89
N LEU A 250 -0.75 -15.27 3.97
CA LEU A 250 -1.07 -14.23 4.94
C LEU A 250 -2.50 -13.71 4.78
N LEU A 251 -3.00 -13.54 3.54
CA LEU A 251 -4.38 -13.08 3.30
C LEU A 251 -5.41 -14.13 3.74
N VAL A 252 -5.17 -15.40 3.41
CA VAL A 252 -6.06 -16.51 3.84
C VAL A 252 -6.06 -16.65 5.35
N LEU A 253 -4.90 -16.55 5.99
CA LEU A 253 -4.77 -16.63 7.44
C LEU A 253 -5.40 -15.42 8.13
N ALA A 254 -5.24 -14.20 7.58
CA ALA A 254 -5.90 -12.99 8.07
C ALA A 254 -7.43 -13.11 8.01
N SER A 255 -7.98 -13.60 6.89
CA SER A 255 -9.43 -13.80 6.77
C SER A 255 -9.94 -14.85 7.76
N HIS A 256 -9.15 -15.92 8.02
CA HIS A 256 -9.50 -16.95 9.00
C HIS A 256 -9.52 -16.40 10.45
N LEU A 257 -8.48 -15.64 10.83
CA LEU A 257 -8.35 -15.03 12.16
C LEU A 257 -9.36 -13.88 12.39
N ALA A 258 -9.68 -13.12 11.36
CA ALA A 258 -10.66 -12.04 11.43
C ALA A 258 -12.11 -12.52 11.27
N GLU A 259 -12.35 -13.84 11.16
CA GLU A 259 -13.66 -14.46 10.89
C GLU A 259 -14.35 -13.86 9.66
N MET A 260 -13.57 -13.40 8.70
CA MET A 260 -14.07 -12.81 7.45
C MET A 260 -14.29 -13.92 6.41
N ASP A 261 -15.42 -13.85 5.72
CA ASP A 261 -15.65 -14.76 4.58
C ASP A 261 -14.73 -14.36 3.40
N LEU A 262 -13.78 -15.24 3.08
CA LEU A 262 -12.89 -15.04 1.94
C LEU A 262 -13.67 -14.90 0.63
N ALA A 263 -14.88 -15.45 0.52
CA ALA A 263 -15.75 -15.31 -0.63
C ALA A 263 -16.21 -13.84 -0.87
N ALA A 264 -16.14 -12.99 0.14
CA ALA A 264 -16.38 -11.56 -0.04
C ALA A 264 -15.30 -10.87 -0.90
N LEU A 265 -14.08 -11.40 -0.88
CA LEU A 265 -12.95 -10.93 -1.70
C LEU A 265 -12.80 -11.75 -2.97
N VAL A 266 -12.93 -13.07 -2.87
CA VAL A 266 -12.74 -14.05 -3.94
C VAL A 266 -14.02 -14.87 -4.06
N PRO A 267 -14.96 -14.54 -4.96
CA PRO A 267 -16.25 -15.25 -5.07
C PRO A 267 -16.11 -16.77 -5.22
N ALA A 268 -15.08 -17.24 -5.95
CA ALA A 268 -14.77 -18.66 -6.10
C ALA A 268 -14.46 -19.38 -4.77
N ALA A 269 -14.05 -18.66 -3.75
CA ALA A 269 -13.74 -19.25 -2.44
C ALA A 269 -14.97 -19.76 -1.67
N ARG A 270 -16.19 -19.50 -2.17
CA ARG A 270 -17.43 -20.02 -1.59
C ARG A 270 -17.47 -21.53 -1.54
N ASP A 271 -16.93 -22.15 -2.59
CA ASP A 271 -16.95 -23.61 -2.76
C ASP A 271 -15.64 -24.28 -2.27
N TRP A 272 -14.71 -23.51 -1.73
CA TRP A 272 -13.44 -24.05 -1.25
C TRP A 272 -13.59 -24.71 0.11
N PRO A 273 -12.84 -25.79 0.39
CA PRO A 273 -12.81 -26.43 1.70
C PRO A 273 -12.46 -25.40 2.80
N ARG A 274 -13.12 -25.54 3.94
CA ARG A 274 -12.83 -24.67 5.10
C ARG A 274 -11.87 -25.37 6.04
N PRO A 275 -10.80 -24.67 6.52
CA PRO A 275 -9.93 -25.21 7.55
C PRO A 275 -10.74 -25.51 8.82
N ARG A 276 -10.37 -26.58 9.52
CA ARG A 276 -10.95 -26.87 10.82
C ARG A 276 -10.65 -25.71 11.78
N TRP A 277 -11.60 -25.36 12.62
CA TRP A 277 -11.42 -24.29 13.58
C TRP A 277 -10.41 -24.71 14.65
N VAL A 278 -9.37 -23.90 14.85
CA VAL A 278 -8.33 -24.01 15.87
C VAL A 278 -8.12 -22.64 16.50
N ARG A 279 -7.65 -22.58 17.73
CA ARG A 279 -7.33 -21.34 18.41
C ARG A 279 -5.90 -20.91 18.13
N ILE A 280 -5.70 -20.11 17.08
CA ILE A 280 -4.38 -19.58 16.74
C ILE A 280 -3.99 -18.51 17.76
N HIS A 281 -2.76 -18.55 18.25
CA HIS A 281 -2.24 -17.58 19.20
C HIS A 281 -0.81 -17.12 18.84
N LEU A 282 -0.45 -15.93 19.32
CA LEU A 282 0.89 -15.37 19.35
C LEU A 282 1.18 -14.94 20.79
N ALA A 283 2.29 -15.40 21.37
CA ALA A 283 2.60 -15.21 22.80
C ALA A 283 1.44 -15.59 23.74
N GLY A 284 0.71 -16.67 23.41
CA GLY A 284 -0.42 -17.17 24.19
C GLY A 284 -1.76 -16.42 23.97
N ARG A 285 -1.79 -15.34 23.19
CA ARG A 285 -2.98 -14.49 22.96
C ARG A 285 -3.48 -14.62 21.52
N HIS A 286 -4.80 -14.75 21.36
CA HIS A 286 -5.44 -14.85 20.04
C HIS A 286 -5.49 -13.49 19.31
N ASP A 287 -5.80 -12.43 20.03
CA ASP A 287 -5.85 -11.07 19.52
C ASP A 287 -4.50 -10.62 18.95
N LEU A 288 -3.38 -10.93 19.62
CA LEU A 288 -2.05 -10.62 19.12
C LEU A 288 -1.73 -11.36 17.80
N ALA A 289 -2.19 -12.60 17.65
CA ALA A 289 -2.07 -13.33 16.39
C ALA A 289 -2.90 -12.65 15.27
N GLN A 290 -4.11 -12.18 15.60
CA GLN A 290 -4.96 -11.45 14.66
C GLN A 290 -4.34 -10.13 14.23
N HIS A 291 -3.87 -9.30 15.17
CA HIS A 291 -3.17 -8.04 14.88
C HIS A 291 -1.95 -8.27 13.99
N PHE A 292 -1.09 -9.20 14.38
CA PHE A 292 0.11 -9.54 13.62
C PHE A 292 -0.21 -9.95 12.18
N VAL A 293 -1.12 -10.91 11.99
CA VAL A 293 -1.37 -11.48 10.66
C VAL A 293 -2.10 -10.50 9.75
N VAL A 294 -3.07 -9.73 10.29
CA VAL A 294 -3.77 -8.71 9.50
C VAL A 294 -2.80 -7.63 9.04
N SER A 295 -1.93 -7.14 9.93
CA SER A 295 -0.92 -6.14 9.59
C SER A 295 0.14 -6.70 8.64
N ALA A 296 0.54 -7.96 8.78
CA ALA A 296 1.45 -8.63 7.84
C ALA A 296 0.84 -8.79 6.45
N ALA A 297 -0.43 -9.17 6.36
CA ALA A 297 -1.14 -9.25 5.09
C ALA A 297 -1.25 -7.87 4.43
N LEU A 298 -1.65 -6.83 5.17
CA LEU A 298 -1.72 -5.47 4.67
C LEU A 298 -0.36 -4.99 4.15
N ALA A 299 0.72 -5.20 4.89
CA ALA A 299 2.06 -4.79 4.48
C ALA A 299 2.56 -5.54 3.25
N ALA A 300 2.31 -6.84 3.16
CA ALA A 300 2.70 -7.66 2.02
C ALA A 300 1.98 -7.24 0.72
N TRP A 301 0.73 -6.77 0.82
CA TRP A 301 -0.08 -6.34 -0.33
C TRP A 301 0.05 -4.85 -0.64
N SER A 302 0.01 -3.97 0.35
CA SER A 302 -0.04 -2.51 0.16
C SER A 302 1.22 -1.77 0.64
N GLY A 303 2.11 -2.43 1.36
CA GLY A 303 3.35 -1.85 1.91
C GLY A 303 3.20 -1.30 3.33
N GLU A 304 4.34 -1.14 3.98
CA GLU A 304 4.48 -0.74 5.38
C GLU A 304 3.72 0.54 5.75
N PRO A 305 3.80 1.66 5.00
CA PRO A 305 3.15 2.90 5.43
C PRO A 305 1.63 2.81 5.56
N VAL A 306 0.99 1.98 4.72
CA VAL A 306 -0.47 1.77 4.78
C VAL A 306 -0.84 0.89 5.95
N ALA A 307 -0.11 -0.21 6.17
CA ALA A 307 -0.35 -1.13 7.26
C ALA A 307 -0.21 -0.43 8.62
N ASP A 308 0.85 0.34 8.81
CA ASP A 308 1.11 1.11 10.03
C ASP A 308 0.01 2.14 10.31
N ALA A 309 -0.42 2.86 9.27
CA ALA A 309 -1.47 3.87 9.43
C ALA A 309 -2.82 3.25 9.78
N ILE A 310 -3.14 2.06 9.24
CA ILE A 310 -4.36 1.32 9.57
C ILE A 310 -4.31 0.79 11.00
N GLY A 311 -3.20 0.20 11.42
CA GLY A 311 -3.02 -0.29 12.79
C GLY A 311 -3.18 0.84 13.82
N LEU A 312 -2.44 1.93 13.66
CA LEU A 312 -2.57 3.07 14.57
C LEU A 312 -3.97 3.71 14.54
N TYR A 313 -4.61 3.80 13.36
CA TYR A 313 -6.00 4.27 13.27
C TYR A 313 -6.96 3.38 14.08
N LYS A 314 -6.80 2.06 13.98
CA LYS A 314 -7.62 1.09 14.72
C LYS A 314 -7.49 1.34 16.23
N GLU A 315 -6.26 1.40 16.76
CA GLU A 315 -6.01 1.61 18.17
C GLU A 315 -6.60 2.93 18.70
N LEU A 316 -6.48 4.02 17.92
CA LEU A 316 -7.08 5.31 18.28
C LEU A 316 -8.62 5.28 18.24
N ASN A 317 -9.22 4.46 17.39
CA ASN A 317 -10.67 4.27 17.34
C ASN A 317 -11.17 3.42 18.51
N ASP A 318 -10.43 2.37 18.86
CA ASP A 318 -10.75 1.47 19.97
C ASP A 318 -10.65 2.19 21.33
N ALA A 319 -9.72 3.15 21.48
CA ALA A 319 -9.69 4.05 22.63
C ALA A 319 -10.97 4.87 22.83
N ARG A 320 -11.70 5.18 21.74
CA ARG A 320 -12.91 6.03 21.78
C ARG A 320 -14.21 5.22 21.94
N HIS A 321 -14.24 4.01 21.39
CA HIS A 321 -15.50 3.28 21.17
C HIS A 321 -15.42 1.78 21.48
N GLY A 322 -14.25 1.27 21.93
CA GLY A 322 -13.99 -0.17 22.03
C GLY A 322 -13.22 -0.60 23.27
N SER A 323 -12.26 -1.51 23.08
CA SER A 323 -11.44 -2.13 24.13
C SER A 323 -10.41 -1.21 24.79
N GLY A 324 -10.26 0.03 24.31
CA GLY A 324 -9.21 0.96 24.72
C GLY A 324 -7.96 0.86 23.81
N PHE A 325 -7.09 1.86 23.92
CA PHE A 325 -5.81 1.85 23.21
C PHE A 325 -4.84 0.86 23.86
N SER A 326 -4.22 0.01 23.05
CA SER A 326 -3.26 -1.00 23.49
C SER A 326 -1.92 -0.81 22.79
N PHE A 327 -0.85 -0.57 23.55
CA PHE A 327 0.52 -0.59 23.01
C PHE A 327 1.02 -2.01 22.75
N ILE A 328 0.42 -3.03 23.39
CA ILE A 328 0.73 -4.43 23.12
C ILE A 328 0.21 -4.81 21.73
N ASP A 329 -1.03 -4.40 21.39
CA ASP A 329 -1.60 -4.63 20.07
C ASP A 329 -0.86 -3.82 18.99
N LEU A 330 -0.47 -2.59 19.30
CA LEU A 330 0.38 -1.79 18.41
C LEU A 330 1.73 -2.46 18.15
N ALA A 331 2.33 -3.12 19.16
CA ALA A 331 3.57 -3.87 18.97
C ALA A 331 3.35 -5.11 18.06
N ALA A 332 2.22 -5.80 18.18
CA ALA A 332 1.86 -6.91 17.30
C ALA A 332 1.59 -6.42 15.85
N ASP A 333 0.91 -5.28 15.69
CA ASP A 333 0.71 -4.65 14.39
C ASP A 333 2.04 -4.29 13.72
N ARG A 334 2.96 -3.66 14.46
CA ARG A 334 4.29 -3.29 13.95
C ARG A 334 5.14 -4.52 13.58
N ALA A 335 5.11 -5.56 14.42
CA ALA A 335 5.78 -6.82 14.15
C ALA A 335 5.25 -7.46 12.86
N GLY A 336 3.92 -7.55 12.73
CA GLY A 336 3.26 -8.05 11.53
C GLY A 336 3.61 -7.23 10.28
N THR A 337 3.56 -5.90 10.38
CA THR A 337 3.95 -5.00 9.29
C THR A 337 5.38 -5.27 8.81
N ARG A 338 6.35 -5.40 9.73
CA ARG A 338 7.74 -5.73 9.38
C ARG A 338 7.86 -7.10 8.74
N PHE A 339 7.11 -8.08 9.22
CA PHE A 339 7.09 -9.43 8.64
C PHE A 339 6.58 -9.40 7.19
N GLY A 340 5.45 -8.75 6.93
CA GLY A 340 4.87 -8.60 5.60
C GLY A 340 5.77 -7.82 4.65
N ASP A 341 6.42 -6.77 5.12
CA ASP A 341 7.39 -6.00 4.35
C ASP A 341 8.66 -6.81 4.02
N ALA A 342 9.18 -7.58 4.98
CA ALA A 342 10.30 -8.48 4.74
C ALA A 342 9.96 -9.56 3.70
N LEU A 343 8.74 -10.12 3.76
CA LEU A 343 8.25 -11.07 2.77
C LEU A 343 8.15 -10.45 1.38
N ALA A 344 7.70 -9.20 1.28
CA ALA A 344 7.57 -8.50 0.01
C ALA A 344 8.92 -8.10 -0.60
N LYS A 345 9.89 -7.65 0.22
CA LYS A 345 11.15 -7.08 -0.25
C LYS A 345 12.31 -8.06 -0.25
N ARG A 346 12.37 -8.97 0.72
CA ARG A 346 13.50 -9.89 0.98
C ARG A 346 13.02 -11.31 1.27
N PRO A 347 12.18 -11.92 0.41
CA PRO A 347 11.54 -13.21 0.71
C PRO A 347 12.53 -14.34 0.99
N ALA A 348 13.61 -14.45 0.22
CA ALA A 348 14.61 -15.51 0.41
C ALA A 348 15.25 -15.45 1.80
N ARG A 349 15.63 -14.27 2.27
CA ARG A 349 16.21 -14.08 3.60
C ARG A 349 15.23 -14.40 4.72
N LEU A 350 13.95 -14.03 4.55
CA LEU A 350 12.92 -14.37 5.53
C LEU A 350 12.73 -15.89 5.61
N ILE A 351 12.61 -16.56 4.47
CA ILE A 351 12.42 -18.02 4.42
C ILE A 351 13.60 -18.77 5.03
N GLU A 352 14.84 -18.35 4.76
CA GLU A 352 16.03 -18.93 5.38
C GLU A 352 15.94 -18.88 6.92
N ARG A 353 15.45 -17.77 7.48
CA ARG A 353 15.27 -17.63 8.92
C ARG A 353 14.11 -18.47 9.49
N LEU A 354 13.04 -18.63 8.72
CA LEU A 354 11.90 -19.48 9.08
C LEU A 354 12.23 -20.97 8.99
N ALA A 355 13.25 -21.39 8.26
CA ALA A 355 13.66 -22.79 8.14
C ALA A 355 14.29 -23.37 9.42
N GLY A 356 14.72 -22.51 10.35
CA GLY A 356 15.15 -22.91 11.69
C GLY A 356 13.97 -23.19 12.63
N SER A 357 14.25 -23.37 13.93
CA SER A 357 13.18 -23.47 14.95
C SER A 357 12.63 -22.07 15.21
N LEU A 358 11.40 -21.80 14.77
CA LEU A 358 10.70 -20.54 14.98
C LEU A 358 9.84 -20.61 16.24
N ARG A 359 9.91 -19.59 17.08
CA ARG A 359 9.08 -19.42 18.28
C ARG A 359 8.30 -18.11 18.19
N ASP A 360 7.23 -18.00 18.97
CA ASP A 360 6.45 -16.75 19.07
C ASP A 360 7.32 -15.54 19.47
N SER A 361 8.35 -15.78 20.32
CA SER A 361 9.31 -14.74 20.74
C SER A 361 10.23 -14.25 19.61
N ASP A 362 10.32 -14.98 18.50
CA ASP A 362 11.08 -14.56 17.32
C ASP A 362 10.23 -13.67 16.40
N LEU A 363 8.89 -13.76 16.52
CA LEU A 363 7.91 -12.95 15.80
C LEU A 363 7.57 -11.65 16.54
N LEU A 364 7.36 -11.73 17.87
CA LEU A 364 6.96 -10.62 18.73
C LEU A 364 7.85 -10.57 19.97
N PRO A 365 8.54 -9.45 20.22
CA PRO A 365 9.36 -9.31 21.44
C PRO A 365 8.45 -9.25 22.68
N PRO A 366 8.98 -9.50 23.90
CA PRO A 366 8.22 -9.31 25.13
C PRO A 366 7.58 -7.91 25.18
N ALA A 367 6.27 -7.87 25.40
CA ALA A 367 5.46 -6.66 25.37
C ALA A 367 4.52 -6.50 26.58
N HIS A 368 4.62 -7.41 27.57
CA HIS A 368 3.73 -7.45 28.75
C HIS A 368 3.86 -6.23 29.67
N ASP A 369 4.92 -5.46 29.55
CA ASP A 369 5.19 -4.21 30.28
C ASP A 369 4.60 -2.97 29.59
N LEU A 370 4.08 -3.13 28.36
CA LEU A 370 3.48 -2.03 27.62
C LEU A 370 2.06 -1.73 28.11
N PRO A 371 1.64 -0.45 28.11
CA PRO A 371 0.28 -0.06 28.50
C PRO A 371 -0.79 -0.67 27.59
N GLU A 372 -1.90 -1.13 28.18
CA GLU A 372 -3.02 -1.76 27.51
C GLU A 372 -4.36 -1.23 28.07
N GLY A 373 -5.43 -1.28 27.25
CA GLY A 373 -6.79 -0.95 27.68
C GLY A 373 -7.02 0.52 28.07
N LEU A 374 -6.26 1.44 27.47
CA LEU A 374 -6.40 2.87 27.75
C LEU A 374 -7.62 3.43 27.03
N ASP A 375 -8.64 3.83 27.77
CA ASP A 375 -9.76 4.59 27.20
C ASP A 375 -9.31 5.97 26.68
N ALA A 376 -10.21 6.70 26.03
CA ALA A 376 -9.87 7.98 25.42
C ALA A 376 -9.39 9.03 26.45
N GLU A 377 -9.88 8.96 27.68
CA GLU A 377 -9.48 9.90 28.75
C GLU A 377 -8.09 9.54 29.28
N ALA A 378 -7.87 8.27 29.66
CA ALA A 378 -6.55 7.79 30.11
C ALA A 378 -5.48 7.97 29.04
N PHE A 379 -5.82 7.75 27.77
CA PHE A 379 -4.90 8.01 26.65
C PHE A 379 -4.55 9.50 26.55
N ARG A 380 -5.53 10.41 26.61
CA ARG A 380 -5.28 11.86 26.55
C ARG A 380 -4.46 12.37 27.74
N GLN A 381 -4.77 11.89 28.94
CA GLN A 381 -4.01 12.28 30.15
C GLN A 381 -2.55 11.85 30.07
N ARG A 382 -2.28 10.64 29.58
CA ARG A 382 -0.93 10.07 29.57
C ARG A 382 -0.12 10.48 28.34
N PHE A 383 -0.75 10.59 27.18
CA PHE A 383 -0.06 10.78 25.90
C PHE A 383 -0.50 12.04 25.14
N SER A 384 -1.60 12.68 25.51
CA SER A 384 -2.20 13.83 24.80
C SER A 384 -2.57 13.52 23.35
N SER A 385 -1.61 13.08 22.53
CA SER A 385 -1.79 12.72 21.13
C SER A 385 -0.68 11.78 20.66
N PRO A 386 -0.84 11.11 19.51
CA PRO A 386 0.23 10.29 18.88
C PRO A 386 1.46 11.12 18.46
N ASP A 387 1.34 12.43 18.37
CA ASP A 387 2.46 13.33 18.05
C ASP A 387 3.27 13.77 19.26
N SER A 388 2.80 13.50 20.46
CA SER A 388 3.46 13.87 21.70
C SER A 388 4.76 13.12 21.92
N LEU A 389 5.66 13.72 22.71
CA LEU A 389 6.94 13.11 23.04
C LEU A 389 6.79 11.79 23.82
N PRO A 390 5.90 11.69 24.85
CA PRO A 390 5.69 10.43 25.56
C PRO A 390 5.24 9.28 24.65
N PHE A 391 4.31 9.54 23.73
CA PHE A 391 3.86 8.53 22.75
C PHE A 391 5.00 8.10 21.81
N LYS A 392 5.69 9.08 21.22
CA LYS A 392 6.83 8.82 20.31
C LYS A 392 7.97 8.06 20.99
N THR A 393 8.20 8.32 22.26
CA THR A 393 9.22 7.59 23.03
C THR A 393 8.85 6.11 23.18
N LEU A 394 7.59 5.82 23.55
CA LEU A 394 7.13 4.44 23.71
C LEU A 394 7.03 3.70 22.37
N ALA A 395 6.55 4.39 21.33
CA ALA A 395 6.55 3.84 19.97
C ALA A 395 7.98 3.51 19.49
N ARG A 396 8.96 4.36 19.79
CA ARG A 396 10.36 4.08 19.48
C ARG A 396 10.93 2.91 20.28
N ASP A 397 10.52 2.75 21.53
CA ASP A 397 10.91 1.57 22.32
C ASP A 397 10.42 0.28 21.67
N ILE A 398 9.17 0.25 21.20
CA ILE A 398 8.62 -0.88 20.43
C ILE A 398 9.49 -1.15 19.19
N GLU A 399 9.84 -0.11 18.41
CA GLU A 399 10.68 -0.27 17.23
C GLU A 399 12.07 -0.84 17.59
N ASN A 400 12.70 -0.35 18.65
CA ASN A 400 14.00 -0.83 19.12
C ASN A 400 13.95 -2.31 19.53
N ARG A 401 12.87 -2.74 20.21
CA ARG A 401 12.66 -4.15 20.58
C ARG A 401 12.50 -5.03 19.33
N LEU A 402 11.79 -4.56 18.30
CA LEU A 402 11.65 -5.24 17.01
C LEU A 402 12.97 -5.31 16.25
N ASP A 403 13.76 -4.22 16.23
CA ASP A 403 15.10 -4.19 15.62
C ASP A 403 16.08 -5.16 16.28
N ALA A 404 15.86 -5.50 17.55
CA ALA A 404 16.66 -6.48 18.26
C ALA A 404 16.39 -7.92 17.80
N LEU A 405 15.21 -8.21 17.22
CA LEU A 405 14.86 -9.55 16.77
C LEU A 405 15.65 -9.95 15.50
N PRO A 406 16.30 -11.12 15.50
CA PRO A 406 17.06 -11.60 14.33
C PRO A 406 16.21 -11.70 13.07
N LEU A 407 14.92 -11.99 13.20
CA LEU A 407 14.00 -12.17 12.06
C LEU A 407 13.88 -10.90 11.20
N TYR A 408 14.00 -9.72 11.79
CA TYR A 408 13.78 -8.42 11.11
C TYR A 408 15.08 -7.67 10.73
N ARG A 409 16.25 -8.21 11.10
CA ARG A 409 17.58 -7.64 10.78
C ARG A 409 18.04 -7.85 9.35
#